data_83d385437ec784a6706d0b16822c1655
#
_entry.id   83d385437ec784a6706d0b16822c1655
#
_cell.length_a   1.000
_cell.length_b   1.000
_cell.length_c   1.000
_cell.angle_alpha   90.00
_cell.angle_beta   90.00
_cell.angle_gamma   90.00
#
_symmetry.space_group_name_H-M   'P 1'
#
loop_
_entity.id
_entity.type
_entity.pdbx_description
1 polymer ?
#
loop_
_entity_poly.entity_id
_entity_poly.type
_entity_poly.pdbx_seq_one_letter_code
_entity_poly.pdbx_strand_id
1 'polypeptide(L)'
;MSRLAAASLLGADPTSLAPGTTVANTVSGQFDFPRAPVRWQARNVVGIVRGSDPALRTQYLSLSAHHDHVGFDHSPVDHDSLRAFNRVVRPMGADSPMRPATDDEWVRIRAILDSLRQVHRPRLDSIRNGADDDGSGTVAILEIAEAFARSATKPRRSVLFVSHTGEEAGLLGSRWYADHATVPIDSIVAEIDQDMIGRGTASDFPRGGTGAGSPTYLEVIGAKRISREFGEMLEAANARQPVPFVFDYTYDQPGHPLQYYCRADHYSYARYGIPSVAFSRGEHLDYHQVTDEAQYISYPDLARVAQMVHDGALAIANAPERPRRDVPKPTDPNAPCRQ
;
A
#
# COMPACT_ATOMS: atom_id res chain seq x y z
N MET A 1 1.93 23.67 14.10
CA MET A 1 2.34 24.89 14.85
C MET A 1 1.74 26.09 14.17
N SER A 2 1.17 27.08 14.93
CA SER A 2 0.67 28.31 14.31
C SER A 2 1.82 29.20 13.81
N ARG A 3 1.56 30.06 12.78
CA ARG A 3 2.56 30.99 12.25
C ARG A 3 3.11 31.93 13.34
N LEU A 4 2.25 32.36 14.25
CA LEU A 4 2.66 33.21 15.39
C LEU A 4 3.61 32.47 16.33
N ALA A 5 3.34 31.20 16.66
CA ALA A 5 4.23 30.40 17.48
C ALA A 5 5.57 30.16 16.78
N ALA A 6 5.54 29.86 15.47
CA ALA A 6 6.75 29.70 14.68
C ALA A 6 7.57 31.00 14.62
N ALA A 7 6.93 32.16 14.41
CA ALA A 7 7.61 33.46 14.41
C ALA A 7 8.26 33.78 15.75
N SER A 8 7.58 33.46 16.86
CA SER A 8 8.12 33.63 18.21
C SER A 8 9.35 32.76 18.46
N LEU A 9 9.34 31.50 18.01
CA LEU A 9 10.48 30.58 18.15
C LEU A 9 11.67 30.98 17.27
N LEU A 10 11.39 31.38 16.02
CA LEU A 10 12.44 31.73 15.05
C LEU A 10 12.98 33.15 15.23
N GLY A 11 12.26 34.03 15.95
CA GLY A 11 12.59 35.46 16.04
C GLY A 11 12.38 36.20 14.72
N ALA A 12 11.71 35.61 13.75
CA ALA A 12 11.41 36.17 12.43
C ALA A 12 10.13 35.52 11.85
N ASP A 13 9.48 36.21 10.90
CA ASP A 13 8.35 35.62 10.19
C ASP A 13 8.82 34.40 9.37
N PRO A 14 8.24 33.20 9.59
CA PRO A 14 8.62 32.00 8.84
C PRO A 14 8.56 32.15 7.32
N THR A 15 7.66 33.00 6.83
CA THR A 15 7.50 33.23 5.38
C THR A 15 8.62 34.08 4.77
N SER A 16 9.41 34.76 5.60
CA SER A 16 10.57 35.54 5.16
C SER A 16 11.89 34.74 5.17
N LEU A 17 11.85 33.48 5.65
CA LEU A 17 13.03 32.63 5.76
C LEU A 17 13.05 31.59 4.63
N ALA A 18 14.19 31.41 3.99
CA ALA A 18 14.39 30.31 3.06
C ALA A 18 14.54 28.99 3.82
N PRO A 19 14.10 27.85 3.27
CA PRO A 19 14.36 26.54 3.85
C PRO A 19 15.85 26.32 4.10
N GLY A 20 16.20 25.82 5.32
CA GLY A 20 17.59 25.63 5.73
C GLY A 20 18.29 26.85 6.33
N THR A 21 17.58 28.00 6.47
CA THR A 21 18.13 29.19 7.14
C THR A 21 18.35 28.90 8.62
N THR A 22 19.57 29.15 9.11
CA THR A 22 19.88 29.11 10.54
C THR A 22 19.50 30.45 11.18
N VAL A 23 18.71 30.42 12.24
CA VAL A 23 18.31 31.60 13.01
C VAL A 23 19.12 31.68 14.29
N ALA A 24 19.23 32.89 14.86
CA ALA A 24 20.01 33.12 16.05
C ALA A 24 19.37 32.56 17.33
N ASN A 25 18.06 32.34 17.34
CA ASN A 25 17.35 31.81 18.49
C ASN A 25 17.66 30.34 18.72
N THR A 26 18.06 30.01 19.95
CA THR A 26 18.18 28.63 20.39
C THR A 26 16.90 28.18 21.04
N VAL A 27 16.31 27.09 20.57
CA VAL A 27 15.14 26.47 21.19
C VAL A 27 15.62 25.24 21.96
N SER A 28 15.37 25.22 23.27
CA SER A 28 15.56 24.03 24.10
C SER A 28 14.22 23.58 24.66
N GLY A 29 14.01 22.29 24.75
CA GLY A 29 12.81 21.71 25.32
C GLY A 29 13.06 20.29 25.77
N GLN A 30 12.31 19.85 26.77
CA GLN A 30 12.24 18.47 27.16
C GLN A 30 10.93 17.92 26.61
N PHE A 31 11.03 16.86 25.82
CA PHE A 31 9.87 16.19 25.24
C PHE A 31 9.80 14.79 25.86
N ASP A 32 8.79 14.59 26.70
CA ASP A 32 8.46 13.26 27.20
C ASP A 32 7.37 12.65 26.34
N PHE A 33 7.65 11.46 25.78
CA PHE A 33 6.69 10.65 25.08
C PHE A 33 6.36 9.43 25.95
N PRO A 34 5.44 9.58 26.94
CA PRO A 34 5.11 8.47 27.85
C PRO A 34 4.50 7.32 27.06
N ARG A 35 5.05 6.14 27.23
CA ARG A 35 4.47 4.92 26.71
C ARG A 35 3.40 4.43 27.69
N ALA A 36 2.15 4.43 27.25
CA ALA A 36 1.06 3.87 28.02
C ALA A 36 0.49 2.65 27.29
N PRO A 37 0.13 1.57 28.00
CA PRO A 37 -0.60 0.46 27.39
C PRO A 37 -1.91 0.98 26.78
N VAL A 38 -2.17 0.64 25.54
CA VAL A 38 -3.46 0.93 24.91
C VAL A 38 -4.51 -0.08 25.38
N ARG A 39 -5.75 0.35 25.49
CA ARG A 39 -6.87 -0.52 25.90
C ARG A 39 -7.08 -1.69 24.92
N TRP A 40 -6.91 -1.42 23.62
CA TRP A 40 -7.04 -2.40 22.56
C TRP A 40 -5.70 -2.54 21.86
N GLN A 41 -5.10 -3.72 21.99
CA GLN A 41 -3.82 -3.99 21.34
C GLN A 41 -4.04 -4.27 19.86
N ALA A 42 -3.27 -3.60 19.02
CA ALA A 42 -3.14 -3.94 17.61
C ALA A 42 -2.49 -5.32 17.45
N ARG A 43 -2.89 -6.09 16.45
CA ARG A 43 -2.43 -7.48 16.24
C ARG A 43 -2.25 -7.74 14.75
N ASN A 44 -1.11 -8.30 14.39
CA ASN A 44 -0.99 -8.98 13.10
C ASN A 44 -1.72 -10.32 13.18
N VAL A 45 -2.36 -10.72 12.07
CA VAL A 45 -3.01 -12.03 11.95
C VAL A 45 -2.15 -12.90 11.03
N VAL A 46 -1.83 -14.12 11.48
CA VAL A 46 -0.91 -14.99 10.75
C VAL A 46 -1.55 -16.36 10.51
N GLY A 47 -1.53 -16.80 9.25
CA GLY A 47 -1.97 -18.12 8.83
C GLY A 47 -0.89 -18.85 8.05
N ILE A 48 -0.85 -20.18 8.12
CA ILE A 48 0.11 -21.01 7.40
C ILE A 48 -0.60 -22.16 6.67
N VAL A 49 -0.41 -22.26 5.38
CA VAL A 49 -0.68 -23.47 4.61
C VAL A 49 0.62 -24.25 4.48
N ARG A 50 0.68 -25.44 5.12
CA ARG A 50 1.89 -26.26 5.13
C ARG A 50 2.21 -26.83 3.77
N GLY A 51 3.49 -26.75 3.40
CA GLY A 51 4.03 -27.36 2.20
C GLY A 51 4.11 -28.89 2.28
N SER A 52 4.08 -29.52 1.11
CA SER A 52 4.09 -30.99 0.95
C SER A 52 5.49 -31.60 0.91
N ASP A 53 6.52 -30.84 0.54
CA ASP A 53 7.89 -31.36 0.40
C ASP A 53 8.61 -31.35 1.75
N PRO A 54 9.02 -32.51 2.29
CA PRO A 54 9.72 -32.57 3.56
C PRO A 54 11.01 -31.73 3.63
N ALA A 55 11.70 -31.52 2.49
CA ALA A 55 12.93 -30.74 2.44
C ALA A 55 12.67 -29.23 2.31
N LEU A 56 11.53 -28.82 1.77
CA LEU A 56 11.22 -27.42 1.50
C LEU A 56 10.14 -26.82 2.39
N ARG A 57 9.32 -27.63 3.07
CA ARG A 57 8.18 -27.15 3.87
C ARG A 57 8.54 -26.25 5.08
N THR A 58 9.84 -26.18 5.43
CA THR A 58 10.36 -25.24 6.45
C THR A 58 10.84 -23.93 5.83
N GLN A 59 10.70 -23.76 4.53
CA GLN A 59 10.86 -22.50 3.81
C GLN A 59 9.47 -21.95 3.52
N TYR A 60 9.32 -20.62 3.58
CA TYR A 60 8.03 -19.96 3.49
C TYR A 60 8.03 -18.89 2.39
N LEU A 61 6.97 -18.88 1.59
CA LEU A 61 6.61 -17.70 0.80
C LEU A 61 5.59 -16.92 1.64
N SER A 62 5.82 -15.62 1.87
CA SER A 62 4.87 -14.74 2.54
C SER A 62 3.97 -14.05 1.52
N LEU A 63 2.68 -13.99 1.85
CA LEU A 63 1.69 -13.12 1.20
C LEU A 63 1.13 -12.20 2.25
N SER A 64 1.15 -10.89 2.00
CA SER A 64 0.68 -9.90 2.97
C SER A 64 -0.27 -8.87 2.38
N ALA A 65 -0.94 -8.19 3.29
CA ALA A 65 -1.80 -7.03 3.12
C ALA A 65 -1.98 -6.39 4.50
N HIS A 66 -2.49 -5.16 4.60
CA HIS A 66 -2.83 -4.59 5.90
C HIS A 66 -4.35 -4.48 6.12
N HIS A 67 -4.78 -4.42 7.39
CA HIS A 67 -6.20 -4.40 7.77
C HIS A 67 -6.57 -3.20 8.65
N ASP A 68 -5.67 -2.29 8.89
CA ASP A 68 -5.96 -1.00 9.49
C ASP A 68 -6.20 0.06 8.41
N HIS A 69 -6.74 1.20 8.83
CA HIS A 69 -6.89 2.38 7.99
C HIS A 69 -6.82 3.65 8.83
N VAL A 70 -6.86 4.82 8.19
CA VAL A 70 -6.60 6.13 8.81
C VAL A 70 -7.70 6.63 9.76
N GLY A 71 -8.81 5.91 9.94
CA GLY A 71 -9.79 6.15 10.99
C GLY A 71 -10.93 7.11 10.61
N PHE A 72 -11.09 8.23 11.33
CA PHE A 72 -12.28 9.08 11.26
C PHE A 72 -11.95 10.53 10.93
N ASP A 73 -12.81 11.17 10.14
CA ASP A 73 -12.87 12.63 10.08
C ASP A 73 -13.64 13.19 11.28
N HIS A 74 -13.06 14.17 11.96
CA HIS A 74 -13.72 14.82 13.11
C HIS A 74 -14.95 15.64 12.71
N SER A 75 -15.01 16.11 11.46
CA SER A 75 -16.14 16.83 10.89
C SER A 75 -16.69 16.03 9.73
N PRO A 76 -17.94 15.53 9.81
CA PRO A 76 -18.54 14.80 8.70
C PRO A 76 -18.53 15.62 7.41
N VAL A 77 -18.17 14.98 6.31
CA VAL A 77 -18.12 15.57 4.98
C VAL A 77 -19.22 15.00 4.10
N ASP A 78 -19.72 15.82 3.18
CA ASP A 78 -20.67 15.32 2.19
C ASP A 78 -19.95 14.52 1.11
N HIS A 79 -20.35 13.27 0.96
CA HIS A 79 -19.72 12.28 0.12
C HIS A 79 -19.59 12.71 -1.34
N ASP A 80 -20.70 13.17 -1.96
CA ASP A 80 -20.67 13.58 -3.36
C ASP A 80 -19.91 14.89 -3.57
N SER A 81 -19.97 15.81 -2.60
CA SER A 81 -19.21 17.07 -2.65
C SER A 81 -17.71 16.79 -2.61
N LEU A 82 -17.27 15.84 -1.77
CA LEU A 82 -15.87 15.44 -1.69
C LEU A 82 -15.41 14.79 -3.00
N ARG A 83 -16.18 13.84 -3.54
CA ARG A 83 -15.83 13.19 -4.82
C ARG A 83 -15.82 14.18 -5.99
N ALA A 84 -16.78 15.08 -6.06
CA ALA A 84 -16.80 16.12 -7.10
C ALA A 84 -15.55 17.02 -7.01
N PHE A 85 -15.16 17.40 -5.79
CA PHE A 85 -13.95 18.19 -5.55
C PHE A 85 -12.70 17.42 -5.93
N ASN A 86 -12.53 16.19 -5.44
CA ASN A 86 -11.34 15.37 -5.70
C ASN A 86 -11.18 15.06 -7.18
N ARG A 87 -12.26 14.78 -7.90
CA ARG A 87 -12.21 14.54 -9.35
C ARG A 87 -11.60 15.71 -10.14
N VAL A 88 -11.71 16.94 -9.65
CA VAL A 88 -11.21 18.13 -10.33
C VAL A 88 -9.87 18.60 -9.77
N VAL A 89 -9.73 18.60 -8.46
CA VAL A 89 -8.61 19.26 -7.74
C VAL A 89 -7.61 18.26 -7.18
N ARG A 90 -8.09 17.09 -6.70
CA ARG A 90 -7.27 16.11 -5.98
C ARG A 90 -7.43 14.70 -6.56
N PRO A 91 -6.98 14.48 -7.82
CA PRO A 91 -7.21 13.20 -8.51
C PRO A 91 -6.51 11.98 -7.89
N MET A 92 -5.54 12.20 -7.01
CA MET A 92 -4.84 11.16 -6.23
C MET A 92 -5.25 11.23 -4.74
N GLY A 93 -6.49 11.63 -4.44
CA GLY A 93 -6.98 11.71 -3.07
C GLY A 93 -6.05 12.47 -2.12
N ALA A 94 -5.62 11.82 -1.05
CA ALA A 94 -4.77 12.44 -0.03
C ALA A 94 -3.36 12.80 -0.53
N ASP A 95 -2.82 12.10 -1.52
CA ASP A 95 -1.49 12.38 -2.10
C ASP A 95 -1.51 13.58 -3.06
N SER A 96 -2.69 14.07 -3.44
CA SER A 96 -2.76 15.34 -4.19
C SER A 96 -2.43 16.53 -3.31
N PRO A 97 -1.69 17.53 -3.84
CA PRO A 97 -1.38 18.74 -3.09
C PRO A 97 -2.64 19.45 -2.58
N MET A 98 -2.61 19.86 -1.31
CA MET A 98 -3.68 20.66 -0.71
C MET A 98 -3.66 22.08 -1.29
N ARG A 99 -4.71 22.45 -2.01
CA ARG A 99 -4.92 23.80 -2.57
C ARG A 99 -6.40 24.13 -2.69
N PRO A 100 -6.78 25.41 -2.69
CA PRO A 100 -8.13 25.82 -3.07
C PRO A 100 -8.37 25.54 -4.56
N ALA A 101 -9.64 25.34 -4.92
CA ALA A 101 -10.07 25.31 -6.31
C ALA A 101 -10.11 26.73 -6.88
N THR A 102 -9.79 26.86 -8.18
CA THR A 102 -9.99 28.09 -8.94
C THR A 102 -11.47 28.29 -9.30
N ASP A 103 -11.85 29.47 -9.77
CA ASP A 103 -13.24 29.75 -10.17
C ASP A 103 -13.72 28.82 -11.28
N ASP A 104 -12.88 28.54 -12.29
CA ASP A 104 -13.18 27.61 -13.36
C ASP A 104 -13.31 26.15 -12.86
N GLU A 105 -12.49 25.77 -11.87
CA GLU A 105 -12.61 24.45 -11.24
C GLU A 105 -13.91 24.35 -10.44
N TRP A 106 -14.31 25.42 -9.74
CA TRP A 106 -15.59 25.44 -9.05
C TRP A 106 -16.79 25.30 -9.99
N VAL A 107 -16.73 25.86 -11.20
CA VAL A 107 -17.77 25.63 -12.21
C VAL A 107 -17.90 24.14 -12.56
N ARG A 108 -16.77 23.46 -12.76
CA ARG A 108 -16.75 22.01 -13.04
C ARG A 108 -17.20 21.18 -11.85
N ILE A 109 -16.74 21.52 -10.62
CA ILE A 109 -17.13 20.84 -9.39
C ILE A 109 -18.64 20.91 -9.22
N ARG A 110 -19.24 22.09 -9.35
CA ARG A 110 -20.70 22.27 -9.26
C ARG A 110 -21.44 21.43 -10.29
N ALA A 111 -21.01 21.43 -11.55
CA ALA A 111 -21.65 20.64 -12.59
C ALA A 111 -21.63 19.13 -12.30
N ILE A 112 -20.50 18.61 -11.76
CA ILE A 112 -20.40 17.21 -11.32
C ILE A 112 -21.35 16.95 -10.14
N LEU A 113 -21.33 17.82 -9.13
CA LEU A 113 -22.18 17.68 -7.96
C LEU A 113 -23.67 17.72 -8.32
N ASP A 114 -24.09 18.64 -9.18
CA ASP A 114 -25.46 18.73 -9.65
C ASP A 114 -25.90 17.45 -10.36
N SER A 115 -25.02 16.84 -11.16
CA SER A 115 -25.29 15.55 -11.80
C SER A 115 -25.42 14.42 -10.76
N LEU A 116 -24.56 14.36 -9.77
CA LEU A 116 -24.64 13.35 -8.69
C LEU A 116 -25.93 13.52 -7.87
N ARG A 117 -26.37 14.76 -7.61
CA ARG A 117 -27.60 15.08 -6.87
C ARG A 117 -28.89 14.68 -7.59
N GLN A 118 -28.84 14.37 -8.87
CA GLN A 118 -29.99 13.82 -9.60
C GLN A 118 -30.26 12.36 -9.22
N VAL A 119 -29.24 11.63 -8.77
CA VAL A 119 -29.32 10.19 -8.47
C VAL A 119 -29.04 9.87 -7.01
N HIS A 120 -28.37 10.74 -6.29
CA HIS A 120 -28.02 10.55 -4.88
C HIS A 120 -28.62 11.63 -3.99
N ARG A 121 -29.01 11.25 -2.78
CA ARG A 121 -29.28 12.21 -1.70
C ARG A 121 -27.97 12.60 -1.00
N PRO A 122 -27.87 13.83 -0.45
CA PRO A 122 -26.74 14.22 0.38
C PRO A 122 -26.48 13.20 1.49
N ARG A 123 -25.23 12.77 1.64
CA ARG A 123 -24.82 11.84 2.70
C ARG A 123 -23.58 12.40 3.38
N LEU A 124 -23.74 12.72 4.67
CA LEU A 124 -22.60 13.05 5.51
C LEU A 124 -21.95 11.78 6.04
N ASP A 125 -20.65 11.70 5.93
CA ASP A 125 -19.84 10.60 6.41
C ASP A 125 -18.61 11.11 7.15
N SER A 126 -18.14 10.33 8.11
CA SER A 126 -16.93 10.60 8.88
C SER A 126 -16.02 9.39 8.99
N ILE A 127 -16.43 8.23 8.46
CA ILE A 127 -15.65 7.00 8.53
C ILE A 127 -14.84 6.89 7.23
N ARG A 128 -13.54 6.76 7.37
CA ARG A 128 -12.65 6.37 6.28
C ARG A 128 -12.61 4.85 6.25
N ASN A 129 -13.33 4.27 5.29
CA ASN A 129 -13.60 2.83 5.29
C ASN A 129 -12.41 2.00 4.82
N GLY A 130 -11.54 2.56 3.94
CA GLY A 130 -10.40 1.83 3.43
C GLY A 130 -10.78 0.58 2.63
N ALA A 131 -11.78 0.70 1.74
CA ALA A 131 -12.26 -0.46 1.01
C ALA A 131 -11.23 -0.96 -0.02
N ASP A 132 -10.47 -0.05 -0.64
CA ASP A 132 -9.35 -0.41 -1.49
C ASP A 132 -8.05 -0.44 -0.67
N ASP A 133 -7.86 0.52 0.20
CA ASP A 133 -6.69 0.73 1.03
C ASP A 133 -6.95 0.34 2.52
N ASP A 134 -6.68 -0.89 3.02
CA ASP A 134 -6.31 -2.02 2.19
C ASP A 134 -7.28 -3.19 2.41
N GLY A 135 -8.58 -2.89 2.36
CA GLY A 135 -9.62 -3.93 2.36
C GLY A 135 -9.48 -4.86 1.16
N SER A 136 -9.05 -4.34 -0.01
CA SER A 136 -8.91 -5.12 -1.23
C SER A 136 -7.79 -6.15 -1.13
N GLY A 137 -6.60 -5.78 -0.65
CA GLY A 137 -5.51 -6.72 -0.42
C GLY A 137 -5.84 -7.72 0.68
N THR A 138 -6.45 -7.26 1.79
CA THR A 138 -6.85 -8.15 2.89
C THR A 138 -7.83 -9.24 2.43
N VAL A 139 -8.86 -8.92 1.63
CA VAL A 139 -9.76 -9.96 1.11
C VAL A 139 -9.08 -10.85 0.08
N ALA A 140 -8.18 -10.30 -0.73
CA ALA A 140 -7.43 -11.10 -1.71
C ALA A 140 -6.54 -12.15 -1.05
N ILE A 141 -5.80 -11.80 0.01
CA ILE A 141 -4.98 -12.81 0.72
C ILE A 141 -5.82 -13.89 1.39
N LEU A 142 -7.05 -13.57 1.85
CA LEU A 142 -7.98 -14.55 2.41
C LEU A 142 -8.46 -15.53 1.33
N GLU A 143 -8.86 -15.04 0.16
CA GLU A 143 -9.29 -15.88 -0.97
C GLU A 143 -8.15 -16.76 -1.48
N ILE A 144 -6.94 -16.21 -1.58
CA ILE A 144 -5.75 -16.98 -1.97
C ILE A 144 -5.43 -18.04 -0.91
N ALA A 145 -5.56 -17.71 0.38
CA ALA A 145 -5.36 -18.68 1.46
C ALA A 145 -6.37 -19.83 1.39
N GLU A 146 -7.63 -19.53 1.12
CA GLU A 146 -8.66 -20.53 0.92
C GLU A 146 -8.36 -21.43 -0.29
N ALA A 147 -7.93 -20.83 -1.42
CA ALA A 147 -7.54 -21.58 -2.61
C ALA A 147 -6.39 -22.57 -2.32
N PHE A 148 -5.33 -22.13 -1.64
CA PHE A 148 -4.23 -23.00 -1.20
C PHE A 148 -4.68 -24.05 -0.19
N ALA A 149 -5.54 -23.68 0.76
CA ALA A 149 -6.04 -24.60 1.79
C ALA A 149 -6.96 -25.69 1.20
N ARG A 150 -7.76 -25.37 0.21
CA ARG A 150 -8.68 -26.31 -0.47
C ARG A 150 -8.01 -27.12 -1.59
N SER A 151 -6.86 -26.67 -2.09
CA SER A 151 -6.17 -27.41 -3.17
C SER A 151 -5.84 -28.83 -2.72
N ALA A 152 -6.15 -29.80 -3.59
CA ALA A 152 -5.79 -31.21 -3.38
C ALA A 152 -4.26 -31.42 -3.38
N THR A 153 -3.55 -30.60 -4.17
CA THR A 153 -2.08 -30.64 -4.25
C THR A 153 -1.52 -29.42 -3.54
N LYS A 154 -0.86 -29.63 -2.39
CA LYS A 154 -0.21 -28.54 -1.65
C LYS A 154 1.09 -28.14 -2.36
N PRO A 155 1.48 -26.85 -2.30
CA PRO A 155 2.78 -26.40 -2.80
C PRO A 155 3.93 -27.11 -2.06
N ARG A 156 5.12 -27.12 -2.64
CA ARG A 156 6.29 -27.75 -2.02
C ARG A 156 6.73 -27.01 -0.77
N ARG A 157 6.86 -25.66 -0.84
CA ARG A 157 7.11 -24.77 0.32
C ARG A 157 5.80 -24.45 1.03
N SER A 158 5.89 -24.09 2.28
CA SER A 158 4.77 -23.53 3.02
C SER A 158 4.46 -22.13 2.52
N VAL A 159 3.19 -21.74 2.59
CA VAL A 159 2.74 -20.38 2.29
C VAL A 159 2.28 -19.74 3.60
N LEU A 160 2.83 -18.60 3.91
CA LEU A 160 2.56 -17.78 5.07
C LEU A 160 1.67 -16.62 4.64
N PHE A 161 0.58 -16.42 5.32
CA PHE A 161 -0.35 -15.31 5.10
C PHE A 161 -0.28 -14.40 6.31
N VAL A 162 -0.01 -13.12 6.08
CA VAL A 162 0.13 -12.14 7.16
C VAL A 162 -0.72 -10.92 6.85
N SER A 163 -1.75 -10.69 7.67
CA SER A 163 -2.49 -9.42 7.63
C SER A 163 -1.90 -8.51 8.69
N HIS A 164 -1.27 -7.43 8.25
CA HIS A 164 -0.57 -6.47 9.09
C HIS A 164 -1.53 -5.45 9.71
N THR A 165 -1.11 -4.84 10.81
CA THR A 165 -1.82 -3.75 11.46
C THR A 165 -0.88 -2.55 11.60
N GLY A 166 -1.43 -1.33 11.59
CA GLY A 166 -0.63 -0.11 11.79
C GLY A 166 0.31 0.21 10.63
N GLU A 167 -0.04 -0.19 9.42
CA GLU A 167 0.64 0.23 8.19
C GLU A 167 0.55 1.74 8.07
N GLU A 168 -0.64 2.30 8.19
CA GLU A 168 -0.99 3.71 8.10
C GLU A 168 -0.30 4.60 9.16
N ALA A 169 0.14 3.97 10.23
CA ALA A 169 0.90 4.62 11.29
C ALA A 169 2.44 4.52 11.07
N GLY A 170 2.87 4.08 9.89
CA GLY A 170 4.27 3.96 9.47
C GLY A 170 4.82 2.53 9.59
N LEU A 171 4.14 1.57 9.02
CA LEU A 171 4.56 0.17 8.90
C LEU A 171 4.78 -0.52 10.25
N LEU A 172 4.03 -0.13 11.29
CA LEU A 172 4.31 -0.59 12.66
C LEU A 172 4.17 -2.10 12.81
N GLY A 173 3.12 -2.67 12.22
CA GLY A 173 2.82 -4.09 12.33
C GLY A 173 3.79 -4.95 11.54
N SER A 174 4.05 -4.63 10.28
CA SER A 174 4.98 -5.39 9.44
C SER A 174 6.42 -5.29 9.94
N ARG A 175 6.84 -4.11 10.41
CA ARG A 175 8.16 -3.94 11.05
C ARG A 175 8.28 -4.79 12.28
N TRP A 176 7.28 -4.73 13.17
CA TRP A 176 7.27 -5.56 14.36
C TRP A 176 7.28 -7.06 14.01
N TYR A 177 6.46 -7.45 13.02
CA TYR A 177 6.39 -8.83 12.59
C TYR A 177 7.73 -9.32 12.02
N ALA A 178 8.37 -8.56 11.15
CA ALA A 178 9.66 -8.96 10.58
C ALA A 178 10.76 -9.05 11.64
N ASP A 179 10.71 -8.22 12.71
CA ASP A 179 11.61 -8.27 13.84
C ASP A 179 11.33 -9.48 14.79
N HIS A 180 10.06 -9.97 14.80
CA HIS A 180 9.57 -11.00 15.73
C HIS A 180 8.76 -12.08 14.99
N ALA A 181 9.20 -12.46 13.80
CA ALA A 181 8.44 -13.35 12.93
C ALA A 181 8.12 -14.69 13.62
N THR A 182 6.92 -15.22 13.33
CA THR A 182 6.45 -16.52 13.86
C THR A 182 7.21 -17.71 13.30
N VAL A 183 8.03 -17.47 12.27
CA VAL A 183 8.97 -18.44 11.67
C VAL A 183 10.35 -17.77 11.57
N PRO A 184 11.46 -18.53 11.50
CA PRO A 184 12.77 -17.91 11.31
C PRO A 184 12.75 -16.97 10.09
N ILE A 185 13.09 -15.70 10.27
CA ILE A 185 12.99 -14.69 9.21
C ILE A 185 13.77 -15.09 7.94
N ASP A 186 14.92 -15.70 8.09
CA ASP A 186 15.74 -16.21 6.98
C ASP A 186 15.13 -17.42 6.25
N SER A 187 14.07 -18.03 6.82
CA SER A 187 13.31 -19.10 6.16
C SER A 187 12.24 -18.56 5.21
N ILE A 188 11.93 -17.28 5.26
CA ILE A 188 11.07 -16.62 4.27
C ILE A 188 11.89 -16.40 2.99
N VAL A 189 11.47 -17.03 1.91
CA VAL A 189 12.23 -17.05 0.65
C VAL A 189 11.91 -15.89 -0.26
N ALA A 190 10.68 -15.38 -0.18
CA ALA A 190 10.18 -14.19 -0.84
C ALA A 190 8.90 -13.71 -0.15
N GLU A 191 8.48 -12.51 -0.47
CA GLU A 191 7.27 -11.89 0.05
C GLU A 191 6.53 -11.13 -1.06
N ILE A 192 5.19 -11.20 -1.04
CA ILE A 192 4.30 -10.52 -1.98
C ILE A 192 3.24 -9.77 -1.17
N ASP A 193 3.30 -8.47 -1.21
CA ASP A 193 2.36 -7.54 -0.62
C ASP A 193 1.30 -7.12 -1.62
N GLN A 194 0.08 -6.93 -1.17
CA GLN A 194 -1.04 -6.53 -2.00
C GLN A 194 -1.73 -5.36 -1.32
N ASP A 195 -1.54 -4.18 -1.88
CA ASP A 195 -2.00 -2.92 -1.30
C ASP A 195 -2.68 -2.09 -2.39
N MET A 196 -3.99 -1.79 -2.20
CA MET A 196 -4.81 -1.04 -3.15
C MET A 196 -4.93 -1.73 -4.52
N ILE A 197 -5.48 -2.95 -4.56
CA ILE A 197 -5.61 -3.75 -5.79
C ILE A 197 -7.05 -3.86 -6.32
N GLY A 198 -8.02 -3.22 -5.68
CA GLY A 198 -9.45 -3.35 -6.00
C GLY A 198 -10.02 -2.24 -6.89
N ARG A 199 -9.29 -1.15 -7.12
CA ARG A 199 -9.72 -0.06 -8.02
C ARG A 199 -9.05 -0.22 -9.39
N GLY A 200 -9.17 0.73 -10.28
CA GLY A 200 -8.47 0.71 -11.55
C GLY A 200 -9.33 0.89 -12.78
N THR A 201 -10.55 1.38 -12.61
CA THR A 201 -11.38 1.82 -13.75
C THR A 201 -11.00 3.25 -14.18
N ALA A 202 -11.32 3.62 -15.41
CA ALA A 202 -11.05 4.97 -15.91
C ALA A 202 -11.74 6.07 -15.07
N SER A 203 -12.82 5.74 -14.35
CA SER A 203 -13.51 6.67 -13.46
C SER A 203 -12.74 6.99 -12.17
N ASP A 204 -11.83 6.11 -11.78
CA ASP A 204 -10.99 6.27 -10.59
C ASP A 204 -9.82 7.23 -10.84
N PHE A 205 -9.39 7.36 -12.11
CA PHE A 205 -8.24 8.14 -12.53
C PHE A 205 -8.62 9.25 -13.52
N PRO A 206 -9.30 10.33 -13.07
CA PRO A 206 -9.93 11.33 -13.95
C PRO A 206 -8.96 12.12 -14.83
N ARG A 207 -7.67 12.11 -14.55
CA ARG A 207 -6.66 12.79 -15.37
C ARG A 207 -5.82 11.87 -16.24
N GLY A 208 -6.07 10.55 -16.16
CA GLY A 208 -5.17 9.57 -16.75
C GLY A 208 -3.78 9.65 -16.12
N GLY A 209 -3.17 8.54 -15.87
CA GLY A 209 -1.77 8.44 -15.47
C GLY A 209 -1.05 7.56 -16.49
N THR A 210 0.13 7.12 -16.18
CA THR A 210 0.94 6.19 -16.95
C THR A 210 0.30 4.79 -17.06
N GLY A 211 -0.91 4.71 -17.65
CA GLY A 211 -1.67 3.46 -17.78
C GLY A 211 -2.72 3.22 -16.69
N ALA A 212 -2.67 3.95 -15.56
CA ALA A 212 -3.69 3.90 -14.52
C ALA A 212 -5.09 4.16 -15.12
N GLY A 213 -6.08 3.38 -14.65
CA GLY A 213 -7.43 3.38 -15.25
C GLY A 213 -7.59 2.42 -16.42
N SER A 214 -6.52 1.74 -16.85
CA SER A 214 -6.62 0.60 -17.78
C SER A 214 -6.93 -0.68 -16.98
N PRO A 215 -7.82 -1.56 -17.49
CA PRO A 215 -8.11 -2.84 -16.83
C PRO A 215 -6.90 -3.79 -16.77
N THR A 216 -5.84 -3.51 -17.51
CA THR A 216 -4.60 -4.29 -17.51
C THR A 216 -3.45 -3.62 -16.77
N TYR A 217 -3.64 -2.45 -16.18
CA TYR A 217 -2.58 -1.77 -15.43
C TYR A 217 -2.32 -2.43 -14.08
N LEU A 218 -1.04 -2.59 -13.71
CA LEU A 218 -0.63 -3.03 -12.38
C LEU A 218 0.75 -2.44 -12.04
N GLU A 219 0.84 -1.71 -10.94
CA GLU A 219 2.09 -1.23 -10.39
C GLU A 219 2.87 -2.36 -9.73
N VAL A 220 4.19 -2.34 -9.90
CA VAL A 220 5.10 -3.36 -9.39
C VAL A 220 6.28 -2.67 -8.72
N ILE A 221 6.36 -2.78 -7.41
CA ILE A 221 7.32 -2.05 -6.60
C ILE A 221 8.20 -3.04 -5.84
N GLY A 222 9.51 -2.99 -6.05
CA GLY A 222 10.47 -3.81 -5.33
C GLY A 222 10.84 -5.13 -5.99
N ALA A 223 10.04 -5.66 -6.92
CA ALA A 223 10.15 -7.03 -7.44
C ALA A 223 11.56 -7.44 -7.90
N LYS A 224 12.34 -6.52 -8.47
CA LYS A 224 13.67 -6.79 -9.02
C LYS A 224 14.81 -6.15 -8.23
N ARG A 225 14.54 -5.49 -7.11
CA ARG A 225 15.57 -4.78 -6.33
C ARG A 225 16.53 -5.72 -5.62
N ILE A 226 16.03 -6.81 -5.06
CA ILE A 226 16.83 -7.78 -4.30
C ILE A 226 17.12 -9.01 -5.14
N SER A 227 16.17 -9.44 -5.98
CA SER A 227 16.26 -10.63 -6.83
C SER A 227 15.61 -10.37 -8.18
N ARG A 228 16.41 -10.34 -9.23
CA ARG A 228 15.90 -10.27 -10.59
C ARG A 228 15.07 -11.51 -10.93
N GLU A 229 15.55 -12.68 -10.51
CA GLU A 229 14.88 -13.96 -10.72
C GLU A 229 13.46 -13.96 -10.13
N PHE A 230 13.28 -13.39 -8.93
CA PHE A 230 11.96 -13.25 -8.31
C PHE A 230 11.00 -12.43 -9.20
N GLY A 231 11.45 -11.27 -9.68
CA GLY A 231 10.65 -10.45 -10.59
C GLY A 231 10.33 -11.18 -11.91
N GLU A 232 11.29 -11.90 -12.49
CA GLU A 232 11.10 -12.69 -13.72
C GLU A 232 10.09 -13.84 -13.51
N MET A 233 10.06 -14.46 -12.33
CA MET A 233 9.06 -15.48 -11.98
C MET A 233 7.64 -14.89 -11.95
N LEU A 234 7.49 -13.68 -11.41
CA LEU A 234 6.21 -12.97 -11.38
C LEU A 234 5.77 -12.54 -12.80
N GLU A 235 6.69 -12.02 -13.60
CA GLU A 235 6.43 -11.70 -15.02
C GLU A 235 6.01 -12.94 -15.82
N ALA A 236 6.67 -14.08 -15.59
CA ALA A 236 6.32 -15.33 -16.23
C ALA A 236 4.94 -15.87 -15.79
N ALA A 237 4.56 -15.67 -14.53
CA ALA A 237 3.22 -16.00 -14.03
C ALA A 237 2.16 -15.10 -14.66
N ASN A 238 2.43 -13.80 -14.74
CA ASN A 238 1.56 -12.83 -15.40
C ASN A 238 1.37 -13.13 -16.90
N ALA A 239 2.44 -13.45 -17.61
CA ALA A 239 2.37 -13.77 -19.03
C ALA A 239 1.50 -14.99 -19.37
N ARG A 240 1.23 -15.86 -18.39
CA ARG A 240 0.34 -17.03 -18.54
C ARG A 240 -1.13 -16.71 -18.26
N GLN A 241 -1.45 -15.51 -17.77
CA GLN A 241 -2.84 -15.12 -17.52
C GLN A 241 -3.61 -14.99 -18.85
N PRO A 242 -4.92 -15.29 -18.87
CA PRO A 242 -5.75 -15.10 -20.07
C PRO A 242 -5.70 -13.67 -20.61
N VAL A 243 -5.59 -12.69 -19.73
CA VAL A 243 -5.38 -11.27 -20.04
C VAL A 243 -4.25 -10.77 -19.13
N PRO A 244 -2.99 -10.80 -19.59
CA PRO A 244 -1.85 -10.36 -18.81
C PRO A 244 -1.96 -8.87 -18.41
N PHE A 245 -1.46 -8.53 -17.23
CA PHE A 245 -1.28 -7.15 -16.83
C PHE A 245 -0.06 -6.53 -17.53
N VAL A 246 -0.12 -5.23 -17.73
CA VAL A 246 1.03 -4.40 -18.09
C VAL A 246 1.66 -3.95 -16.77
N PHE A 247 2.79 -4.54 -16.41
CA PHE A 247 3.52 -4.19 -15.21
C PHE A 247 4.17 -2.81 -15.37
N ASP A 248 3.85 -1.90 -14.47
CA ASP A 248 4.43 -0.56 -14.41
C ASP A 248 5.46 -0.48 -13.28
N TYR A 249 6.71 -0.21 -13.63
CA TYR A 249 7.83 -0.02 -12.71
C TYR A 249 8.20 1.45 -12.52
N THR A 250 7.36 2.39 -12.99
CA THR A 250 7.66 3.82 -12.93
C THR A 250 7.93 4.28 -11.50
N TYR A 251 7.08 3.87 -10.57
CA TYR A 251 7.17 4.26 -9.17
C TYR A 251 8.26 3.52 -8.39
N ASP A 252 8.80 2.44 -8.95
CA ASP A 252 9.94 1.70 -8.39
C ASP A 252 11.31 2.27 -8.79
N GLN A 253 11.35 3.33 -9.62
CA GLN A 253 12.60 3.92 -10.06
C GLN A 253 13.40 4.51 -8.88
N PRO A 254 14.73 4.30 -8.83
CA PRO A 254 15.58 4.89 -7.79
C PRO A 254 15.43 6.41 -7.71
N GLY A 255 15.20 6.92 -6.50
CA GLY A 255 15.03 8.36 -6.26
C GLY A 255 13.66 8.91 -6.65
N HIS A 256 12.66 8.06 -6.94
CA HIS A 256 11.31 8.53 -7.21
C HIS A 256 10.76 9.34 -6.03
N PRO A 257 10.20 10.56 -6.24
CA PRO A 257 9.87 11.49 -5.16
C PRO A 257 8.79 10.99 -4.21
N LEU A 258 7.89 10.11 -4.66
CA LEU A 258 6.82 9.54 -3.83
C LEU A 258 7.29 8.39 -2.95
N GLN A 259 8.51 7.86 -3.17
CA GLN A 259 9.17 6.86 -2.32
C GLN A 259 8.32 5.61 -2.03
N TYR A 260 7.60 5.08 -3.01
CA TYR A 260 6.68 3.95 -2.82
C TYR A 260 7.36 2.69 -2.30
N TYR A 261 8.62 2.43 -2.69
CA TYR A 261 9.36 1.30 -2.14
C TYR A 261 9.49 1.35 -0.61
N CYS A 262 9.43 2.55 -0.02
CA CYS A 262 9.58 2.76 1.42
C CYS A 262 8.25 2.89 2.16
N ARG A 263 7.11 2.84 1.47
CA ARG A 263 5.80 3.23 2.02
C ARG A 263 4.84 2.07 2.26
N ALA A 264 5.13 0.85 1.81
CA ALA A 264 4.25 -0.30 2.00
C ALA A 264 4.95 -1.44 2.74
N ASP A 265 4.20 -2.41 3.22
CA ASP A 265 4.62 -3.45 4.16
C ASP A 265 5.72 -4.38 3.62
N HIS A 266 5.84 -4.54 2.28
CA HIS A 266 6.90 -5.30 1.63
C HIS A 266 8.31 -4.83 2.06
N TYR A 267 8.49 -3.51 2.32
CA TYR A 267 9.78 -2.99 2.75
C TYR A 267 10.25 -3.58 4.08
N SER A 268 9.33 -3.91 4.97
CA SER A 268 9.66 -4.51 6.26
C SER A 268 10.35 -5.86 6.13
N TYR A 269 10.12 -6.59 5.05
CA TYR A 269 10.83 -7.81 4.70
C TYR A 269 12.09 -7.54 3.88
N ALA A 270 12.01 -6.59 2.95
CA ALA A 270 13.13 -6.18 2.12
C ALA A 270 14.35 -5.73 2.93
N ARG A 271 14.15 -5.06 4.08
CA ARG A 271 15.23 -4.65 4.99
C ARG A 271 15.99 -5.81 5.63
N TYR A 272 15.44 -7.05 5.56
CA TYR A 272 16.13 -8.28 5.91
C TYR A 272 16.77 -8.98 4.70
N GLY A 273 16.70 -8.37 3.52
CA GLY A 273 17.22 -8.92 2.27
C GLY A 273 16.35 -10.05 1.71
N ILE A 274 15.06 -10.05 2.04
CA ILE A 274 14.07 -10.96 1.45
C ILE A 274 13.59 -10.31 0.15
N PRO A 275 13.63 -11.01 -1.01
CA PRO A 275 13.00 -10.54 -2.23
C PRO A 275 11.52 -10.24 -1.98
N SER A 276 11.10 -8.99 -2.17
CA SER A 276 9.77 -8.52 -1.83
C SER A 276 9.21 -7.63 -2.92
N VAL A 277 7.88 -7.66 -3.09
CA VAL A 277 7.15 -6.84 -4.05
C VAL A 277 5.86 -6.33 -3.41
N ALA A 278 5.51 -5.08 -3.69
CA ALA A 278 4.14 -4.59 -3.53
C ALA A 278 3.47 -4.48 -4.90
N PHE A 279 2.23 -4.96 -4.98
CA PHE A 279 1.33 -4.77 -6.11
C PHE A 279 0.27 -3.76 -5.76
N SER A 280 0.03 -2.79 -6.66
CA SER A 280 -1.03 -1.80 -6.53
C SER A 280 -1.65 -1.51 -7.90
N ARG A 281 -2.85 -0.94 -7.89
CA ARG A 281 -3.47 -0.41 -9.11
C ARG A 281 -3.45 1.11 -9.16
N GLY A 282 -2.72 1.72 -8.25
CA GLY A 282 -2.44 3.16 -8.17
C GLY A 282 -3.39 3.94 -7.26
N GLU A 283 -2.94 5.09 -6.81
CA GLU A 283 -3.75 5.98 -5.98
C GLU A 283 -4.85 6.63 -6.82
N HIS A 284 -6.05 6.49 -6.33
CA HIS A 284 -7.27 7.04 -6.92
C HIS A 284 -7.79 8.25 -6.14
N LEU A 285 -8.82 8.90 -6.70
CA LEU A 285 -9.40 10.13 -6.12
C LEU A 285 -9.99 9.95 -4.71
N ASP A 286 -10.27 8.73 -4.29
CA ASP A 286 -10.85 8.39 -2.99
C ASP A 286 -9.79 7.91 -1.96
N TYR A 287 -8.50 7.85 -2.35
CA TYR A 287 -7.40 7.42 -1.47
C TYR A 287 -7.35 8.23 -0.18
N HIS A 288 -7.40 7.54 0.97
CA HIS A 288 -7.48 8.11 2.32
C HIS A 288 -8.68 9.05 2.51
N GLN A 289 -9.82 8.77 1.87
CA GLN A 289 -11.03 9.57 2.01
C GLN A 289 -12.18 8.71 2.54
N VAL A 290 -13.22 9.38 3.08
CA VAL A 290 -14.48 8.70 3.49
C VAL A 290 -15.18 8.04 2.29
N THR A 291 -14.75 8.37 1.08
CA THR A 291 -15.31 7.88 -0.18
C THR A 291 -14.62 6.63 -0.72
N ASP A 292 -13.61 6.10 -0.03
CA ASP A 292 -13.05 4.78 -0.37
C ASP A 292 -13.94 3.68 0.18
N GLU A 293 -14.94 3.31 -0.63
CA GLU A 293 -16.01 2.41 -0.24
C GLU A 293 -16.12 1.19 -1.16
N ALA A 294 -16.61 0.08 -0.61
CA ALA A 294 -16.74 -1.20 -1.27
C ALA A 294 -17.56 -1.18 -2.58
N GLN A 295 -18.49 -0.24 -2.70
CA GLN A 295 -19.32 -0.08 -3.92
C GLN A 295 -18.51 0.38 -5.14
N TYR A 296 -17.30 0.92 -4.94
CA TYR A 296 -16.42 1.38 -6.01
C TYR A 296 -15.32 0.37 -6.36
N ILE A 297 -15.25 -0.76 -5.67
CA ILE A 297 -14.33 -1.84 -5.99
C ILE A 297 -14.71 -2.51 -7.30
N SER A 298 -13.74 -2.66 -8.20
CA SER A 298 -13.86 -3.48 -9.40
C SER A 298 -13.56 -4.94 -9.04
N TYR A 299 -14.56 -5.65 -8.52
CA TYR A 299 -14.39 -7.04 -8.09
C TYR A 299 -13.82 -7.97 -9.18
N PRO A 300 -14.20 -7.82 -10.48
CA PRO A 300 -13.58 -8.62 -11.54
C PRO A 300 -12.08 -8.37 -11.68
N ASP A 301 -11.61 -7.11 -11.57
CA ASP A 301 -10.19 -6.77 -11.66
C ASP A 301 -9.44 -7.22 -10.41
N LEU A 302 -10.02 -7.03 -9.21
CA LEU A 302 -9.49 -7.55 -7.96
C LEU A 302 -9.26 -9.07 -8.04
N ALA A 303 -10.26 -9.83 -8.52
CA ALA A 303 -10.14 -11.27 -8.68
C ALA A 303 -9.02 -11.66 -9.67
N ARG A 304 -8.82 -10.87 -10.73
CA ARG A 304 -7.73 -11.10 -11.69
C ARG A 304 -6.35 -10.87 -11.07
N VAL A 305 -6.20 -9.81 -10.26
CA VAL A 305 -4.94 -9.57 -9.55
C VAL A 305 -4.68 -10.70 -8.56
N ALA A 306 -5.68 -11.07 -7.74
CA ALA A 306 -5.56 -12.19 -6.81
C ALA A 306 -5.20 -13.51 -7.50
N GLN A 307 -5.78 -13.80 -8.68
CA GLN A 307 -5.42 -14.99 -9.46
C GLN A 307 -3.97 -14.94 -9.96
N MET A 308 -3.51 -13.80 -10.46
CA MET A 308 -2.12 -13.63 -10.90
C MET A 308 -1.15 -13.79 -9.74
N VAL A 309 -1.47 -13.20 -8.58
CA VAL A 309 -0.67 -13.35 -7.35
C VAL A 309 -0.65 -14.81 -6.87
N HIS A 310 -1.80 -15.49 -6.85
CA HIS A 310 -1.87 -16.93 -6.53
C HIS A 310 -0.96 -17.76 -7.43
N ASP A 311 -1.00 -17.55 -8.74
CA ASP A 311 -0.21 -18.32 -9.70
C ASP A 311 1.29 -18.02 -9.59
N GLY A 312 1.65 -16.75 -9.34
CA GLY A 312 3.02 -16.35 -9.02
C GLY A 312 3.52 -17.01 -7.74
N ALA A 313 2.70 -16.95 -6.69
CA ALA A 313 2.99 -17.58 -5.40
C ALA A 313 3.17 -19.11 -5.53
N LEU A 314 2.29 -19.75 -6.29
CA LEU A 314 2.39 -21.19 -6.54
C LEU A 314 3.67 -21.56 -7.29
N ALA A 315 4.06 -20.77 -8.30
CA ALA A 315 5.30 -20.97 -9.05
C ALA A 315 6.53 -20.86 -8.13
N ILE A 316 6.60 -19.83 -7.28
CA ILE A 316 7.70 -19.61 -6.33
C ILE A 316 7.73 -20.70 -5.26
N ALA A 317 6.57 -21.06 -4.70
CA ALA A 317 6.49 -22.10 -3.68
C ALA A 317 6.87 -23.49 -4.20
N ASN A 318 6.72 -23.75 -5.51
CA ASN A 318 7.09 -25.01 -6.17
C ASN A 318 8.49 -25.01 -6.80
N ALA A 319 9.17 -23.87 -6.88
CA ALA A 319 10.50 -23.77 -7.45
C ALA A 319 11.50 -24.69 -6.71
N PRO A 320 12.43 -25.35 -7.43
CA PRO A 320 13.43 -26.22 -6.78
C PRO A 320 14.32 -25.45 -5.80
N GLU A 321 14.72 -24.23 -6.18
CA GLU A 321 15.57 -23.35 -5.39
C GLU A 321 14.77 -22.10 -4.93
N ARG A 322 15.26 -21.44 -3.90
CA ARG A 322 14.75 -20.11 -3.52
C ARG A 322 15.23 -19.06 -4.53
N PRO A 323 14.49 -17.97 -4.77
CA PRO A 323 14.96 -16.88 -5.62
C PRO A 323 16.34 -16.38 -5.15
N ARG A 324 17.29 -16.31 -6.08
CA ARG A 324 18.65 -15.89 -5.78
C ARG A 324 18.68 -14.39 -5.49
N ARG A 325 19.35 -14.01 -4.43
CA ARG A 325 19.65 -12.61 -4.17
C ARG A 325 20.78 -12.12 -5.07
N ASP A 326 20.55 -10.99 -5.73
CA ASP A 326 21.55 -10.33 -6.57
C ASP A 326 22.33 -9.24 -5.80
N VAL A 327 21.87 -8.90 -4.59
CA VAL A 327 22.49 -7.92 -3.70
C VAL A 327 22.83 -8.56 -2.34
N PRO A 328 23.86 -8.07 -1.64
CA PRO A 328 24.18 -8.53 -0.30
C PRO A 328 23.01 -8.34 0.67
N LYS A 329 22.90 -9.24 1.66
CA LYS A 329 21.95 -9.04 2.76
C LYS A 329 22.30 -7.76 3.51
N PRO A 330 21.35 -6.87 3.80
CA PRO A 330 21.60 -5.68 4.61
C PRO A 330 22.20 -6.06 5.98
N THR A 331 23.21 -5.30 6.40
CA THR A 331 23.89 -5.51 7.70
C THR A 331 23.13 -4.88 8.86
N ASP A 332 22.34 -3.86 8.59
CA ASP A 332 21.48 -3.17 9.55
C ASP A 332 20.06 -3.05 8.99
N PRO A 333 19.10 -3.85 9.49
CA PRO A 333 17.72 -3.76 9.07
C PRO A 333 17.02 -2.46 9.52
N ASN A 334 17.64 -1.67 10.41
CA ASN A 334 17.10 -0.39 10.86
C ASN A 334 17.70 0.82 10.10
N ALA A 335 18.55 0.57 9.11
CA ALA A 335 19.01 1.64 8.24
C ALA A 335 17.84 2.37 7.57
N PRO A 336 17.93 3.70 7.40
CA PRO A 336 16.87 4.44 6.69
C PRO A 336 16.61 3.86 5.30
N CYS A 337 15.33 3.72 4.96
CA CYS A 337 14.95 3.29 3.62
C CYS A 337 15.47 4.27 2.56
N ARG A 338 15.83 3.73 1.41
CA ARG A 338 16.21 4.52 0.22
C ARG A 338 15.41 4.01 -0.97
N GLN A 339 14.65 4.95 -1.56
CA GLN A 339 13.93 4.72 -2.82
C GLN A 339 14.91 4.38 -3.94
#